data_57d039be20d5019187dbd25bd557c326
#
_entry.id   57d039be20d5019187dbd25bd557c326
#
_cell.length_a   1.000
_cell.length_b   1.000
_cell.length_c   1.000
_cell.angle_alpha   90.00
_cell.angle_beta   90.00
_cell.angle_gamma   90.00
#
_symmetry.space_group_name_H-M   'P 1'
#
loop_
_entity.id
_entity.type
_entity.pdbx_description
1 polymer ?
#
loop_
_entity_poly.entity_id
_entity_poly.type
_entity_poly.pdbx_seq_one_letter_code
_entity_poly.pdbx_strand_id
1 'polypeptide(L)'
;MSALICGSLAYDTIMVFPDQFKNHILPDKVHILNVSFLVPRMRREFGGCAGNIAYNLKLLGGDPVPMATVGQDFGPYREYFDELGIELSRVKEIPELFTAQAFITTDLDNNQITAFHPGAMMRSYENHVRDVPNVSIGIVSPDGR
;
A
#
# COMPACT_ATOMS: atom_id res chain seq x y z
N MET A 1 25.16 5.14 -1.21
CA MET A 1 24.83 4.25 -2.37
C MET A 1 23.32 4.21 -2.44
N SER A 2 22.73 4.78 -3.48
CA SER A 2 21.29 4.88 -3.63
C SER A 2 20.71 3.62 -4.28
N ALA A 3 19.55 3.18 -3.80
CA ALA A 3 18.80 2.07 -4.35
C ALA A 3 17.46 2.57 -4.89
N LEU A 4 17.22 2.40 -6.19
CA LEU A 4 15.93 2.65 -6.81
C LEU A 4 14.99 1.48 -6.47
N ILE A 5 13.81 1.80 -5.94
CA ILE A 5 12.82 0.80 -5.53
C ILE A 5 11.53 1.06 -6.31
N CYS A 6 11.31 0.26 -7.35
CA CYS A 6 10.09 0.29 -8.16
C CYS A 6 9.03 -0.59 -7.53
N GLY A 7 7.84 -0.05 -7.30
CA GLY A 7 6.74 -0.80 -6.71
C GLY A 7 5.67 0.10 -6.12
N SER A 8 4.70 -0.50 -5.45
CA SER A 8 3.55 0.20 -4.88
C SER A 8 3.89 0.98 -3.61
N LEU A 9 3.23 2.14 -3.46
CA LEU A 9 2.95 2.81 -2.19
C LEU A 9 1.44 2.70 -1.96
N ALA A 10 1.03 2.26 -0.80
CA ALA A 10 -0.37 1.98 -0.51
C ALA A 10 -0.73 2.28 0.95
N TYR A 11 -2.01 2.41 1.22
CA TYR A 11 -2.53 2.40 2.59
C TYR A 11 -3.17 1.05 2.89
N ASP A 12 -2.92 0.54 4.10
CA ASP A 12 -3.58 -0.65 4.64
C ASP A 12 -4.53 -0.23 5.76
N THR A 13 -5.84 -0.26 5.48
CA THR A 13 -6.89 0.00 6.46
C THR A 13 -7.30 -1.33 7.08
N ILE A 14 -6.87 -1.57 8.32
CA ILE A 14 -7.05 -2.83 9.04
C ILE A 14 -8.17 -2.68 10.07
N MET A 15 -9.19 -3.52 9.95
CA MET A 15 -10.36 -3.57 10.80
C MET A 15 -10.41 -4.92 11.52
N VAL A 16 -10.73 -4.91 12.80
CA VAL A 16 -10.82 -6.13 13.61
C VAL A 16 -12.27 -6.40 13.97
N PHE A 17 -12.82 -7.47 13.41
CA PHE A 17 -14.13 -7.98 13.73
C PHE A 17 -14.03 -8.86 15.00
N PRO A 18 -14.79 -8.55 16.08
CA PRO A 18 -14.62 -9.20 17.38
C PRO A 18 -15.35 -10.55 17.51
N ASP A 19 -15.53 -11.28 16.40
CA ASP A 19 -16.14 -12.60 16.33
C ASP A 19 -15.49 -13.37 15.15
N GLN A 20 -16.05 -14.51 14.81
CA GLN A 20 -15.61 -15.38 13.71
C GLN A 20 -16.53 -15.22 12.51
N PHE A 21 -15.99 -15.07 11.29
CA PHE A 21 -16.78 -14.94 10.07
C PHE A 21 -17.75 -16.10 9.85
N LYS A 22 -17.35 -17.33 10.22
CA LYS A 22 -18.18 -18.53 10.10
C LYS A 22 -19.50 -18.46 10.86
N ASN A 23 -19.60 -17.61 11.91
CA ASN A 23 -20.82 -17.42 12.68
C ASN A 23 -21.81 -16.48 11.99
N HIS A 24 -21.34 -15.72 10.98
CA HIS A 24 -22.10 -14.68 10.28
C HIS A 24 -22.31 -14.96 8.79
N ILE A 25 -21.44 -15.76 8.19
CA ILE A 25 -21.52 -16.16 6.79
C ILE A 25 -22.07 -17.57 6.72
N LEU A 26 -23.33 -17.71 6.26
CA LEU A 26 -24.00 -19.00 6.13
C LEU A 26 -23.52 -19.71 4.85
N PRO A 27 -22.87 -20.90 4.93
CA PRO A 27 -22.31 -21.59 3.79
C PRO A 27 -23.32 -21.86 2.67
N ASP A 28 -24.54 -22.21 3.05
CA ASP A 28 -25.62 -22.55 2.09
C ASP A 28 -26.23 -21.31 1.40
N LYS A 29 -25.87 -20.09 1.85
CA LYS A 29 -26.41 -18.82 1.34
C LYS A 29 -25.36 -17.89 0.75
N VAL A 30 -24.19 -18.39 0.43
CA VAL A 30 -23.08 -17.58 -0.15
C VAL A 30 -23.48 -16.92 -1.48
N HIS A 31 -24.40 -17.52 -2.23
CA HIS A 31 -24.93 -16.98 -3.49
C HIS A 31 -25.82 -15.73 -3.35
N ILE A 32 -26.28 -15.42 -2.13
CA ILE A 32 -27.07 -14.21 -1.78
C ILE A 32 -26.44 -13.51 -0.58
N LEU A 33 -25.12 -13.41 -0.57
CA LEU A 33 -24.39 -12.87 0.58
C LEU A 33 -24.70 -11.37 0.79
N ASN A 34 -25.28 -11.06 1.94
CA ASN A 34 -25.46 -9.71 2.44
C ASN A 34 -25.07 -9.70 3.92
N VAL A 35 -23.81 -9.37 4.19
CA VAL A 35 -23.22 -9.41 5.54
C VAL A 35 -22.69 -8.04 5.90
N SER A 36 -22.97 -7.58 7.13
CA SER A 36 -22.44 -6.37 7.71
C SER A 36 -21.69 -6.72 8.99
N PHE A 37 -20.44 -6.30 9.08
CA PHE A 37 -19.62 -6.49 10.27
C PHE A 37 -19.50 -5.19 11.04
N LEU A 38 -19.84 -5.21 12.34
CA LEU A 38 -19.52 -4.12 13.25
C LEU A 38 -18.06 -4.27 13.70
N VAL A 39 -17.21 -3.35 13.26
CA VAL A 39 -15.77 -3.36 13.55
C VAL A 39 -15.42 -2.18 14.47
N PRO A 40 -15.29 -2.39 15.79
CA PRO A 40 -15.08 -1.32 16.75
C PRO A 40 -13.64 -0.76 16.74
N ARG A 41 -12.71 -1.44 16.08
CA ARG A 41 -11.31 -1.01 15.95
C ARG A 41 -10.89 -0.98 14.48
N MET A 42 -10.31 0.15 14.13
CA MET A 42 -9.73 0.37 12.80
C MET A 42 -8.41 1.12 12.98
N ARG A 43 -7.42 0.74 12.18
CA ARG A 43 -6.16 1.49 12.04
C ARG A 43 -5.80 1.60 10.57
N ARG A 44 -5.07 2.64 10.24
CA ARG A 44 -4.52 2.84 8.90
C ARG A 44 -3.00 2.84 8.99
N GLU A 45 -2.37 2.00 8.18
CA GLU A 45 -0.93 1.83 8.14
C GLU A 45 -0.39 2.27 6.78
N PHE A 46 0.86 2.69 6.77
CA PHE A 46 1.61 2.95 5.55
C PHE A 46 2.15 1.63 5.02
N GLY A 47 1.77 1.26 3.80
CA GLY A 47 2.06 -0.04 3.19
C GLY A 47 2.53 0.11 1.74
N GLY A 48 2.38 -0.97 1.00
CA GLY A 48 2.90 -1.10 -0.35
C GLY A 48 4.33 -1.63 -0.37
N CYS A 49 4.65 -2.41 -1.41
CA CYS A 49 5.93 -3.13 -1.46
C CYS A 49 7.13 -2.18 -1.50
N ALA A 50 7.09 -1.14 -2.35
CA ALA A 50 8.18 -0.17 -2.41
C ALA A 50 8.29 0.64 -1.11
N GLY A 51 7.15 0.96 -0.48
CA GLY A 51 7.12 1.68 0.79
C GLY A 51 7.81 0.91 1.90
N ASN A 52 7.46 -0.36 2.07
CA ASN A 52 8.03 -1.22 3.08
C ASN A 52 9.54 -1.47 2.85
N ILE A 53 9.96 -1.66 1.60
CA ILE A 53 11.37 -1.84 1.26
C ILE A 53 12.16 -0.55 1.54
N ALA A 54 11.63 0.62 1.12
CA ALA A 54 12.27 1.91 1.35
C ALA A 54 12.43 2.21 2.85
N TYR A 55 11.39 1.98 3.64
CA TYR A 55 11.42 2.13 5.09
C TYR A 55 12.51 1.27 5.74
N ASN A 56 12.51 -0.05 5.44
CA ASN A 56 13.49 -0.97 6.02
C ASN A 56 14.93 -0.65 5.59
N LEU A 57 15.13 -0.29 4.31
CA LEU A 57 16.44 0.10 3.81
C LEU A 57 16.95 1.37 4.53
N LYS A 58 16.07 2.34 4.78
CA LYS A 58 16.41 3.56 5.52
C LYS A 58 16.83 3.25 6.95
N LEU A 59 16.10 2.37 7.65
CA LEU A 59 16.46 1.93 9.01
C LEU A 59 17.83 1.22 9.07
N LEU A 60 18.23 0.55 8.01
CA LEU A 60 19.53 -0.09 7.86
C LEU A 60 20.65 0.89 7.46
N GLY A 61 20.37 2.19 7.38
CA GLY A 61 21.34 3.22 7.01
C GLY A 61 21.57 3.34 5.50
N GLY A 62 20.72 2.74 4.68
CA GLY A 62 20.76 2.88 3.23
C GLY A 62 20.08 4.15 2.74
N ASP A 63 20.13 4.36 1.43
CA ASP A 63 19.60 5.53 0.73
C ASP A 63 18.53 5.09 -0.30
N PRO A 64 17.26 4.89 0.13
CA PRO A 64 16.19 4.45 -0.74
C PRO A 64 15.65 5.58 -1.61
N VAL A 65 15.38 5.28 -2.88
CA VAL A 65 14.70 6.15 -3.83
C VAL A 65 13.46 5.40 -4.34
N PRO A 66 12.30 5.52 -3.69
CA PRO A 66 11.09 4.88 -4.16
C PRO A 66 10.58 5.50 -5.46
N MET A 67 10.20 4.65 -6.41
CA MET A 67 9.54 5.02 -7.66
C MET A 67 8.16 4.38 -7.69
N ALA A 68 7.13 5.21 -7.61
CA ALA A 68 5.74 4.78 -7.53
C ALA A 68 4.80 5.83 -8.12
N THR A 69 3.54 5.47 -8.29
CA THR A 69 2.44 6.41 -8.56
C THR A 69 1.47 6.43 -7.40
N VAL A 70 1.07 7.61 -6.99
CA VAL A 70 0.19 7.85 -5.83
C VAL A 70 -0.93 8.82 -6.19
N GLY A 71 -1.96 8.91 -5.37
CA GLY A 71 -3.11 9.75 -5.63
C GLY A 71 -3.15 11.00 -4.76
N GLN A 72 -4.27 11.74 -4.88
CA GLN A 72 -4.53 13.02 -4.20
C GLN A 72 -4.52 12.94 -2.67
N ASP A 73 -4.63 11.75 -2.11
CA ASP A 73 -4.65 11.47 -0.67
C ASP A 73 -3.28 11.08 -0.09
N PHE A 74 -2.20 11.29 -0.86
CA PHE A 74 -0.85 10.87 -0.46
C PHE A 74 -0.20 11.77 0.62
N GLY A 75 -0.79 12.91 0.96
CA GLY A 75 -0.23 13.87 1.92
C GLY A 75 0.33 13.25 3.20
N PRO A 76 -0.45 12.48 3.99
CA PRO A 76 0.05 11.86 5.24
C PRO A 76 1.21 10.89 5.03
N TYR A 77 1.24 10.18 3.92
CA TYR A 77 2.35 9.27 3.59
C TYR A 77 3.62 10.05 3.22
N ARG A 78 3.45 11.16 2.50
CA ARG A 78 4.54 12.09 2.18
C ARG A 78 5.19 12.63 3.46
N GLU A 79 4.39 13.14 4.40
CA GLU A 79 4.86 13.65 5.69
C GLU A 79 5.65 12.58 6.45
N TYR A 80 5.15 11.36 6.50
CA TYR A 80 5.83 10.23 7.13
C TYR A 80 7.20 9.93 6.51
N PHE A 81 7.31 9.96 5.18
CA PHE A 81 8.58 9.71 4.50
C PHE A 81 9.55 10.89 4.62
N ASP A 82 9.03 12.11 4.62
CA ASP A 82 9.83 13.32 4.85
C ASP A 82 10.47 13.31 6.24
N GLU A 83 9.73 12.92 7.28
CA GLU A 83 10.24 12.73 8.64
C GLU A 83 11.37 11.69 8.73
N LEU A 84 11.27 10.63 7.93
CA LEU A 84 12.31 9.60 7.81
C LEU A 84 13.51 10.03 6.94
N GLY A 85 13.40 11.15 6.24
CA GLY A 85 14.39 11.60 5.27
C GLY A 85 14.49 10.67 4.06
N ILE A 86 13.37 10.13 3.59
CA ILE A 86 13.25 9.33 2.36
C ILE A 86 12.86 10.25 1.22
N GLU A 87 13.67 10.31 0.18
CA GLU A 87 13.44 11.16 -0.98
C GLU A 87 12.27 10.66 -1.84
N LEU A 88 11.37 11.58 -2.20
CA LEU A 88 10.16 11.28 -2.99
C LEU A 88 10.21 11.83 -4.42
N SER A 89 11.37 12.23 -4.92
CA SER A 89 11.53 12.83 -6.26
C SER A 89 11.09 11.93 -7.41
N ARG A 90 10.95 10.63 -7.17
CA ARG A 90 10.50 9.62 -8.15
C ARG A 90 9.11 9.08 -7.86
N VAL A 91 8.40 9.69 -6.93
CA VAL A 91 6.98 9.41 -6.67
C VAL A 91 6.14 10.40 -7.45
N LYS A 92 5.34 9.89 -8.40
CA LYS A 92 4.46 10.68 -9.25
C LYS A 92 3.06 10.71 -8.67
N GLU A 93 2.53 11.91 -8.44
CA GLU A 93 1.14 12.10 -8.01
C GLU A 93 0.21 12.19 -9.22
N ILE A 94 -0.91 11.47 -9.15
CA ILE A 94 -2.00 11.45 -10.12
C ILE A 94 -3.23 12.07 -9.43
N PRO A 95 -3.49 13.36 -9.61
CA PRO A 95 -4.44 14.11 -8.77
C PRO A 95 -5.91 13.71 -8.93
N GLU A 96 -6.26 13.04 -10.02
CA GLU A 96 -7.62 12.54 -10.27
C GLU A 96 -7.91 11.17 -9.66
N LEU A 97 -6.90 10.50 -9.07
CA LEU A 97 -7.01 9.17 -8.49
C LEU A 97 -6.72 9.19 -6.99
N PHE A 98 -7.07 8.11 -6.30
CA PHE A 98 -6.61 7.83 -4.95
C PHE A 98 -5.35 6.97 -4.98
N THR A 99 -4.54 7.06 -3.94
CA THR A 99 -3.44 6.12 -3.68
C THR A 99 -4.01 4.69 -3.50
N ALA A 100 -3.24 3.67 -3.88
CA ALA A 100 -3.64 2.29 -3.66
C ALA A 100 -4.02 2.03 -2.20
N GLN A 101 -5.11 1.28 -1.97
CA GLN A 101 -5.63 1.00 -0.63
C GLN A 101 -6.08 -0.45 -0.50
N ALA A 102 -5.69 -1.11 0.57
CA ALA A 102 -6.26 -2.37 1.02
C ALA A 102 -7.20 -2.12 2.21
N PHE A 103 -8.44 -2.58 2.10
CA PHE A 103 -9.42 -2.61 3.20
C PHE A 103 -9.49 -4.04 3.72
N ILE A 104 -8.90 -4.27 4.88
CA ILE A 104 -8.64 -5.59 5.43
C ILE A 104 -9.50 -5.77 6.67
N THR A 105 -10.42 -6.74 6.64
CA THR A 105 -11.17 -7.13 7.85
C THR A 105 -10.67 -8.49 8.29
N THR A 106 -10.21 -8.57 9.54
CA THR A 106 -9.76 -9.82 10.17
C THR A 106 -10.75 -10.26 11.24
N ASP A 107 -10.91 -11.57 11.43
CA ASP A 107 -11.70 -12.17 12.50
C ASP A 107 -10.82 -12.74 13.64
N LEU A 108 -11.45 -13.33 14.67
CA LEU A 108 -10.75 -13.93 15.80
C LEU A 108 -9.95 -15.21 15.47
N ASP A 109 -10.26 -15.85 14.35
CA ASP A 109 -9.53 -17.03 13.84
C ASP A 109 -8.41 -16.63 12.86
N ASN A 110 -8.09 -15.32 12.74
CA ASN A 110 -7.15 -14.76 11.76
C ASN A 110 -7.55 -14.99 10.29
N ASN A 111 -8.82 -15.26 10.01
CA ASN A 111 -9.32 -15.20 8.64
C ASN A 111 -9.39 -13.74 8.19
N GLN A 112 -9.29 -13.54 6.89
CA GLN A 112 -9.21 -12.20 6.32
C GLN A 112 -10.11 -12.07 5.10
N ILE A 113 -10.87 -10.98 5.07
CA ILE A 113 -11.60 -10.51 3.90
C ILE A 113 -10.96 -9.18 3.49
N THR A 114 -10.47 -9.11 2.25
CA THR A 114 -9.79 -7.93 1.74
C THR A 114 -10.45 -7.42 0.47
N ALA A 115 -10.75 -6.12 0.46
CA ALA A 115 -11.04 -5.37 -0.75
C ALA A 115 -9.83 -4.52 -1.10
N PHE A 116 -9.29 -4.67 -2.31
CA PHE A 116 -8.13 -3.92 -2.78
C PHE A 116 -8.54 -2.94 -3.88
N HIS A 117 -8.26 -1.65 -3.65
CA HIS A 117 -8.41 -0.59 -4.63
C HIS A 117 -7.03 -0.18 -5.14
N PRO A 118 -6.68 -0.48 -6.40
CA PRO A 118 -5.34 -0.18 -6.91
C PRO A 118 -5.10 1.31 -7.19
N GLY A 119 -6.14 2.09 -7.48
CA GLY A 119 -6.04 3.53 -7.68
C GLY A 119 -4.92 3.94 -8.63
N ALA A 120 -4.11 4.92 -8.21
CA ALA A 120 -3.00 5.47 -8.99
C ALA A 120 -1.91 4.44 -9.32
N MET A 121 -1.80 3.34 -8.57
CA MET A 121 -0.88 2.25 -8.87
C MET A 121 -1.06 1.71 -10.31
N MET A 122 -2.28 1.76 -10.87
CA MET A 122 -2.55 1.36 -12.26
C MET A 122 -1.89 2.26 -13.31
N ARG A 123 -1.32 3.39 -12.89
CA ARG A 123 -0.59 4.33 -13.75
C ARG A 123 0.94 4.19 -13.61
N SER A 124 1.42 3.12 -12.97
CA SER A 124 2.86 2.86 -12.74
C SER A 124 3.70 2.84 -14.02
N TYR A 125 3.10 2.48 -15.16
CA TYR A 125 3.72 2.53 -16.49
C TYR A 125 4.17 3.93 -16.93
N GLU A 126 3.72 4.98 -16.27
CA GLU A 126 4.17 6.36 -16.53
C GLU A 126 5.55 6.66 -15.93
N ASN A 127 6.04 5.80 -15.05
CA ASN A 127 7.38 5.87 -14.49
C ASN A 127 8.36 5.05 -15.32
N HIS A 128 9.52 5.60 -15.61
CA HIS A 128 10.54 4.91 -16.39
C HIS A 128 11.88 4.89 -15.66
N VAL A 129 12.40 3.70 -15.40
CA VAL A 129 13.70 3.48 -14.75
C VAL A 129 14.84 4.20 -15.49
N ARG A 130 14.78 4.26 -16.82
CA ARG A 130 15.78 4.96 -17.67
C ARG A 130 15.91 6.46 -17.38
N ASP A 131 14.90 7.06 -16.75
CA ASP A 131 14.88 8.49 -16.42
C ASP A 131 15.57 8.80 -15.07
N VAL A 132 16.12 7.77 -14.42
CA VAL A 132 16.80 7.90 -13.11
C VAL A 132 18.29 7.66 -13.27
N PRO A 133 19.10 8.72 -13.30
CA PRO A 133 20.55 8.61 -13.36
C PRO A 133 21.14 8.22 -11.97
N ASN A 134 22.35 7.68 -12.01
CA ASN A 134 23.20 7.50 -10.82
C ASN A 134 22.62 6.57 -9.73
N VAL A 135 21.89 5.54 -10.12
CA VAL A 135 21.44 4.47 -9.19
C VAL A 135 22.45 3.35 -9.16
N SER A 136 22.79 2.88 -7.98
CA SER A 136 23.76 1.79 -7.82
C SER A 136 23.10 0.42 -7.91
N ILE A 137 21.84 0.32 -7.52
CA ILE A 137 21.06 -0.93 -7.52
C ILE A 137 19.59 -0.62 -7.79
N GLY A 138 18.92 -1.50 -8.51
CA GLY A 138 17.47 -1.45 -8.73
C GLY A 138 16.78 -2.65 -8.08
N ILE A 139 15.68 -2.38 -7.39
CA ILE A 139 14.78 -3.38 -6.84
C ILE A 139 13.42 -3.22 -7.52
N VAL A 140 12.89 -4.31 -8.08
CA VAL A 140 11.56 -4.32 -8.69
C VAL A 140 10.65 -5.18 -7.82
N SER A 141 9.55 -4.62 -7.41
CA SER A 141 8.55 -5.26 -6.55
C SER A 141 7.15 -5.12 -7.16
N PRO A 142 6.13 -5.81 -6.64
CA PRO A 142 4.77 -5.74 -7.18
C PRO A 142 4.24 -4.32 -7.31
N ASP A 143 3.64 -4.06 -8.49
CA ASP A 143 3.07 -2.77 -8.87
C ASP A 143 1.91 -2.99 -9.87
N GLY A 144 1.30 -1.90 -10.39
CA GLY A 144 0.34 -1.91 -11.49
C GLY A 144 0.95 -2.40 -12.81
N ARG A 145 0.07 -2.63 -13.80
CA ARG A 145 0.44 -3.02 -15.17
C ARG A 145 0.51 -1.82 -16.09
#